data_a52ce8c1538699ff54f804d70fa5e519
#
_entry.id   a52ce8c1538699ff54f804d70fa5e519
#
_cell.length_a   1.000
_cell.length_b   1.000
_cell.length_c   1.000
_cell.angle_alpha   90.00
_cell.angle_beta   90.00
_cell.angle_gamma   90.00
#
_symmetry.space_group_name_H-M   'P 1'
#
loop_
_entity.id
_entity.type
_entity.pdbx_description
1 polymer ?
#
loop_
_entity_poly.entity_id
_entity_poly.type
_entity_poly.pdbx_seq_one_letter_code
_entity_poly.pdbx_strand_id
1 'polypeptide(L)'
;MKIENVIKKFNQEEIYLCPKCLSESHIEGISLVCNENHRYDFSKKGYIHLINNYKPTKYSEDLFKARSEVFSNSFYENILKNIQNLIEEYADDVVLDIGCGEGYYIKKLKTVFPEKYFYGLDNSKDAIELAVKEDKLNPYMVANLANLPFKDWSVSCILNILTPANYEEFFRVLGDDGYLIKIIPNTNYLREIRELIGGKEYTNSDTVKLIEENCKIVDRITVSDTFQLTKEQAASFLKMTPLTFSKEITDSDINQLKEITIDLELLVCKK
;
A
#
# COMPACT_ATOMS: atom_id res chain seq x y z
N MET A 1 2.00 22.76 -3.41
CA MET A 1 1.55 22.69 -4.83
C MET A 1 0.39 23.65 -5.02
N LYS A 2 0.15 24.18 -6.25
CA LYS A 2 -1.11 24.90 -6.51
C LYS A 2 -2.27 23.91 -6.45
N ILE A 3 -3.41 24.30 -5.88
CA ILE A 3 -4.54 23.40 -5.66
C ILE A 3 -5.10 22.82 -6.97
N GLU A 4 -5.06 23.62 -8.06
CA GLU A 4 -5.49 23.17 -9.38
C GLU A 4 -4.66 21.97 -9.89
N ASN A 5 -3.36 21.94 -9.56
CA ASN A 5 -2.48 20.83 -9.91
C ASN A 5 -2.73 19.58 -9.04
N VAL A 6 -3.27 19.77 -7.84
CA VAL A 6 -3.71 18.63 -7.01
C VAL A 6 -4.96 18.02 -7.63
N ILE A 7 -5.96 18.84 -7.95
CA ILE A 7 -7.23 18.40 -8.51
C ILE A 7 -7.04 17.65 -9.84
N LYS A 8 -6.16 18.16 -10.70
CA LYS A 8 -5.85 17.54 -11.99
C LYS A 8 -5.37 16.08 -11.90
N LYS A 9 -4.83 15.64 -10.77
CA LYS A 9 -4.43 14.25 -10.57
C LYS A 9 -5.64 13.33 -10.40
N PHE A 10 -6.74 13.87 -9.90
CA PHE A 10 -7.99 13.17 -9.64
C PHE A 10 -8.98 13.28 -10.83
N ASN A 11 -8.46 13.34 -12.04
CA ASN A 11 -9.17 13.65 -13.28
C ASN A 11 -10.15 12.57 -13.78
N GLN A 12 -10.15 11.40 -13.18
CA GLN A 12 -11.14 10.33 -13.43
C GLN A 12 -12.39 10.59 -12.56
N GLU A 13 -13.10 11.67 -12.81
CA GLU A 13 -14.20 12.15 -11.94
C GLU A 13 -15.36 11.17 -11.82
N GLU A 14 -15.58 10.33 -12.83
CA GLU A 14 -16.72 9.41 -12.89
C GLU A 14 -16.57 8.17 -11.98
N ILE A 15 -15.39 7.93 -11.41
CA ILE A 15 -15.14 6.71 -10.61
C ILE A 15 -15.37 6.87 -9.11
N TYR A 16 -15.66 8.08 -8.61
CA TYR A 16 -15.70 8.34 -7.18
C TYR A 16 -17.07 8.15 -6.55
N LEU A 17 -17.07 7.53 -5.36
CA LEU A 17 -18.19 7.50 -4.42
C LEU A 17 -17.85 8.25 -3.12
N CYS A 18 -18.90 8.72 -2.47
CA CYS A 18 -18.79 9.28 -1.14
C CYS A 18 -18.52 8.18 -0.11
N PRO A 19 -17.43 8.24 0.68
CA PRO A 19 -17.13 7.19 1.67
C PRO A 19 -18.12 7.17 2.85
N LYS A 20 -19.03 8.17 2.96
CA LYS A 20 -20.02 8.24 4.03
C LYS A 20 -21.37 7.66 3.64
N CYS A 21 -21.84 7.89 2.41
CA CYS A 21 -23.18 7.51 1.97
C CYS A 21 -23.21 6.70 0.68
N LEU A 22 -22.06 6.42 0.06
CA LEU A 22 -21.87 5.67 -1.19
C LEU A 22 -22.62 6.27 -2.40
N SER A 23 -23.10 7.51 -2.30
CA SER A 23 -23.65 8.21 -3.47
C SER A 23 -22.51 8.70 -4.38
N GLU A 24 -22.82 8.89 -5.65
CA GLU A 24 -21.90 9.42 -6.64
C GLU A 24 -21.30 10.77 -6.20
N SER A 25 -20.02 10.94 -6.49
CA SER A 25 -19.27 12.14 -6.15
C SER A 25 -18.56 12.70 -7.36
N HIS A 26 -18.47 14.02 -7.42
CA HIS A 26 -17.77 14.77 -8.46
C HIS A 26 -16.90 15.87 -7.86
N ILE A 27 -15.99 16.39 -8.62
CA ILE A 27 -15.14 17.50 -8.19
C ILE A 27 -15.85 18.83 -8.45
N GLU A 28 -16.06 19.60 -7.38
CA GLU A 28 -16.62 20.95 -7.43
C GLU A 28 -15.66 21.94 -6.76
N GLY A 29 -15.05 22.79 -7.55
CA GLY A 29 -14.07 23.76 -7.06
C GLY A 29 -12.83 23.07 -6.46
N ILE A 30 -12.66 23.14 -5.15
CA ILE A 30 -11.53 22.53 -4.43
C ILE A 30 -11.94 21.32 -3.59
N SER A 31 -13.11 20.75 -3.85
CA SER A 31 -13.68 19.68 -3.04
C SER A 31 -14.19 18.52 -3.90
N LEU A 32 -14.17 17.32 -3.35
CA LEU A 32 -14.99 16.19 -3.79
C LEU A 32 -16.34 16.31 -3.08
N VAL A 33 -17.42 16.37 -3.85
CA VAL A 33 -18.79 16.60 -3.36
C VAL A 33 -19.70 15.49 -3.86
N CYS A 34 -20.57 14.97 -2.99
CA CYS A 34 -21.54 13.95 -3.37
C CYS A 34 -22.95 14.51 -3.51
N ASN A 35 -23.86 13.72 -4.10
CA ASN A 35 -25.26 14.09 -4.30
C ASN A 35 -26.01 14.41 -2.99
N GLU A 36 -25.54 13.90 -1.84
CA GLU A 36 -26.05 14.21 -0.50
C GLU A 36 -25.32 15.39 0.17
N ASN A 37 -24.58 16.18 -0.61
CA ASN A 37 -23.82 17.35 -0.15
C ASN A 37 -22.73 17.07 0.91
N HIS A 38 -22.24 15.83 1.06
CA HIS A 38 -21.02 15.62 1.81
C HIS A 38 -19.83 16.15 1.01
N ARG A 39 -18.97 16.91 1.67
CA ARG A 39 -17.88 17.65 1.04
C ARG A 39 -16.54 17.32 1.69
N TYR A 40 -15.54 17.03 0.87
CA TYR A 40 -14.17 16.72 1.29
C TYR A 40 -13.20 17.60 0.50
N ASP A 41 -12.48 18.49 1.19
CA ASP A 41 -11.56 19.44 0.55
C ASP A 41 -10.23 18.77 0.19
N PHE A 42 -9.72 19.10 -1.00
CA PHE A 42 -8.36 18.74 -1.38
C PHE A 42 -7.33 19.53 -0.58
N SER A 43 -6.36 18.84 -0.01
CA SER A 43 -5.25 19.46 0.70
C SER A 43 -4.26 20.10 -0.27
N LYS A 44 -3.80 21.34 0.04
CA LYS A 44 -2.68 21.98 -0.67
C LYS A 44 -1.38 21.18 -0.62
N LYS A 45 -1.26 20.22 0.30
CA LYS A 45 -0.13 19.26 0.35
C LYS A 45 -0.15 18.27 -0.82
N GLY A 46 -1.30 17.96 -1.42
CA GLY A 46 -1.38 17.12 -2.61
C GLY A 46 -2.23 15.86 -2.49
N TYR A 47 -3.07 15.75 -1.46
CA TYR A 47 -3.94 14.59 -1.20
C TYR A 47 -5.36 15.03 -0.82
N ILE A 48 -6.29 14.06 -0.73
CA ILE A 48 -7.61 14.26 -0.14
C ILE A 48 -7.76 13.40 1.13
N HIS A 49 -8.46 13.93 2.14
CA HIS A 49 -8.71 13.24 3.40
C HIS A 49 -10.19 12.84 3.51
N LEU A 50 -10.47 11.54 3.47
CA LEU A 50 -11.82 10.99 3.36
C LEU A 50 -12.32 10.30 4.65
N ILE A 51 -11.51 10.25 5.71
CA ILE A 51 -11.89 9.61 6.98
C ILE A 51 -12.53 10.63 7.92
N ASN A 52 -13.81 10.42 8.23
CA ASN A 52 -14.48 11.16 9.31
C ASN A 52 -14.01 10.61 10.67
N ASN A 53 -13.86 11.49 11.68
CA ASN A 53 -13.41 11.12 13.03
C ASN A 53 -12.06 10.38 13.02
N TYR A 54 -11.11 10.88 12.24
CA TYR A 54 -9.77 10.31 12.11
C TYR A 54 -9.10 10.13 13.48
N LYS A 55 -8.51 8.95 13.68
CA LYS A 55 -7.61 8.68 14.81
C LYS A 55 -6.23 8.34 14.26
N PRO A 56 -5.16 8.94 14.79
CA PRO A 56 -3.80 8.61 14.36
C PRO A 56 -3.54 7.12 14.48
N THR A 57 -2.83 6.58 13.52
CA THR A 57 -2.38 5.18 13.54
C THR A 57 -1.19 5.03 14.50
N LYS A 58 -0.83 3.78 14.81
CA LYS A 58 0.39 3.47 15.57
C LYS A 58 1.68 3.66 14.74
N TYR A 59 1.55 3.86 13.45
CA TYR A 59 2.66 4.04 12.52
C TYR A 59 3.08 5.51 12.52
N SER A 60 4.30 5.77 13.03
CA SER A 60 4.86 7.12 13.12
C SER A 60 5.55 7.54 11.82
N GLU A 61 5.76 8.86 11.66
CA GLU A 61 6.57 9.41 10.57
C GLU A 61 7.98 8.79 10.53
N ASP A 62 8.58 8.53 11.70
CA ASP A 62 9.93 7.94 11.78
C ASP A 62 9.97 6.49 11.29
N LEU A 63 8.89 5.72 11.47
CA LEU A 63 8.76 4.38 10.88
C LEU A 63 8.76 4.47 9.35
N PHE A 64 7.97 5.36 8.77
CA PHE A 64 7.90 5.53 7.31
C PHE A 64 9.21 6.08 6.72
N LYS A 65 9.94 6.94 7.45
CA LYS A 65 11.28 7.38 7.03
C LYS A 65 12.27 6.20 6.99
N ALA A 66 12.31 5.38 8.05
CA ALA A 66 13.15 4.19 8.08
C ALA A 66 12.79 3.21 6.96
N ARG A 67 11.50 3.05 6.66
CA ARG A 67 11.01 2.25 5.54
C ARG A 67 11.45 2.80 4.18
N SER A 68 11.38 4.12 3.98
CA SER A 68 11.88 4.78 2.77
C SER A 68 13.40 4.57 2.59
N GLU A 69 14.19 4.57 3.69
CA GLU A 69 15.62 4.26 3.65
C GLU A 69 15.86 2.81 3.20
N VAL A 70 15.12 1.85 3.74
CA VAL A 70 15.21 0.44 3.34
C VAL A 70 14.87 0.28 1.87
N PHE A 71 13.78 0.87 1.38
CA PHE A 71 13.40 0.80 -0.02
C PHE A 71 14.41 1.47 -0.95
N SER A 72 15.05 2.57 -0.54
CA SER A 72 16.07 3.26 -1.34
C SER A 72 17.37 2.46 -1.47
N ASN A 73 17.61 1.50 -0.58
CA ASN A 73 18.76 0.58 -0.62
C ASN A 73 18.50 -0.70 -1.43
N SER A 74 17.46 -0.73 -2.27
CA SER A 74 17.15 -1.81 -3.22
C SER A 74 16.82 -3.18 -2.63
N PHE A 75 16.59 -3.31 -1.32
CA PHE A 75 16.23 -4.58 -0.68
C PHE A 75 14.92 -5.19 -1.26
N TYR A 76 14.00 -4.35 -1.74
CA TYR A 76 12.71 -4.75 -2.32
C TYR A 76 12.67 -4.62 -3.84
N GLU A 77 13.81 -4.43 -4.51
CA GLU A 77 13.86 -4.22 -5.97
C GLU A 77 13.38 -5.45 -6.76
N ASN A 78 13.73 -6.65 -6.32
CA ASN A 78 13.26 -7.89 -6.92
C ASN A 78 11.73 -8.04 -6.78
N ILE A 79 11.17 -7.65 -5.64
CA ILE A 79 9.71 -7.59 -5.44
C ILE A 79 9.08 -6.60 -6.41
N LEU A 80 9.63 -5.37 -6.51
CA LEU A 80 9.14 -4.35 -7.44
C LEU A 80 9.15 -4.85 -8.89
N LYS A 81 10.23 -5.53 -9.31
CA LYS A 81 10.34 -6.10 -10.67
C LYS A 81 9.26 -7.14 -10.94
N ASN A 82 8.98 -8.02 -9.99
CA ASN A 82 7.89 -8.99 -10.14
C ASN A 82 6.52 -8.30 -10.18
N ILE A 83 6.30 -7.26 -9.35
CA ILE A 83 5.07 -6.44 -9.42
C ILE A 83 4.93 -5.80 -10.81
N GLN A 84 6.01 -5.28 -11.40
CA GLN A 84 5.98 -4.69 -12.75
C GLN A 84 5.51 -5.72 -13.78
N ASN A 85 6.06 -6.94 -13.77
CA ASN A 85 5.64 -8.00 -14.67
C ASN A 85 4.15 -8.36 -14.47
N LEU A 86 3.70 -8.46 -13.22
CA LEU A 86 2.28 -8.74 -12.93
C LEU A 86 1.36 -7.59 -13.35
N ILE A 87 1.77 -6.33 -13.19
CA ILE A 87 1.01 -5.17 -13.67
C ILE A 87 0.93 -5.14 -15.20
N GLU A 88 2.00 -5.51 -15.89
CA GLU A 88 2.02 -5.60 -17.35
C GLU A 88 1.07 -6.69 -17.85
N GLU A 89 1.00 -7.84 -17.16
CA GLU A 89 0.21 -9.00 -17.56
C GLU A 89 -1.27 -8.89 -17.16
N TYR A 90 -1.56 -8.36 -15.97
CA TYR A 90 -2.88 -8.46 -15.34
C TYR A 90 -3.61 -7.14 -15.13
N ALA A 91 -2.97 -5.98 -15.33
CA ALA A 91 -3.60 -4.70 -15.07
C ALA A 91 -3.90 -3.91 -16.35
N ASP A 92 -5.14 -3.49 -16.51
CA ASP A 92 -5.53 -2.49 -17.49
C ASP A 92 -5.23 -1.06 -16.96
N ASP A 93 -6.15 -0.11 -17.19
CA ASP A 93 -5.89 1.31 -17.02
C ASP A 93 -5.79 1.79 -15.58
N VAL A 94 -6.63 1.27 -14.65
CA VAL A 94 -6.79 1.81 -13.30
C VAL A 94 -6.26 0.84 -12.24
N VAL A 95 -5.20 1.23 -11.58
CA VAL A 95 -4.53 0.46 -10.52
C VAL A 95 -4.66 1.16 -9.18
N LEU A 96 -5.14 0.46 -8.16
CA LEU A 96 -5.37 0.96 -6.82
C LEU A 96 -4.43 0.25 -5.83
N ASP A 97 -3.50 0.99 -5.20
CA ASP A 97 -2.64 0.46 -4.13
C ASP A 97 -3.29 0.76 -2.77
N ILE A 98 -3.77 -0.30 -2.11
CA ILE A 98 -4.48 -0.21 -0.83
C ILE A 98 -3.53 -0.57 0.32
N GLY A 99 -3.28 0.41 1.19
CA GLY A 99 -2.22 0.38 2.18
C GLY A 99 -0.88 0.79 1.56
N CYS A 100 -0.91 1.81 0.72
CA CYS A 100 0.24 2.24 -0.09
C CYS A 100 1.42 2.79 0.72
N GLY A 101 1.22 3.08 2.02
CA GLY A 101 2.22 3.70 2.86
C GLY A 101 2.74 5.02 2.28
N GLU A 102 4.06 5.17 2.22
CA GLU A 102 4.76 6.33 1.64
C GLU A 102 4.80 6.33 0.09
N GLY A 103 4.04 5.44 -0.57
CA GLY A 103 3.84 5.46 -2.02
C GLY A 103 5.01 4.94 -2.86
N TYR A 104 5.92 4.15 -2.29
CA TYR A 104 7.11 3.64 -2.99
C TYR A 104 6.77 2.92 -4.29
N TYR A 105 5.86 1.94 -4.25
CA TYR A 105 5.51 1.13 -5.42
C TYR A 105 4.83 1.96 -6.50
N ILE A 106 3.82 2.75 -6.15
CA ILE A 106 3.09 3.60 -7.13
C ILE A 106 4.04 4.56 -7.84
N LYS A 107 4.92 5.24 -7.10
CA LYS A 107 5.90 6.17 -7.67
C LYS A 107 6.78 5.47 -8.71
N LYS A 108 7.23 4.26 -8.43
CA LYS A 108 8.08 3.46 -9.36
C LYS A 108 7.29 2.92 -10.54
N LEU A 109 6.09 2.39 -10.29
CA LEU A 109 5.22 1.86 -11.33
C LEU A 109 4.80 2.94 -12.34
N LYS A 110 4.48 4.16 -11.87
CA LYS A 110 4.13 5.28 -12.77
C LYS A 110 5.23 5.68 -13.73
N THR A 111 6.50 5.46 -13.39
CA THR A 111 7.62 5.70 -14.30
C THR A 111 7.73 4.66 -15.40
N VAL A 112 7.28 3.43 -15.15
CA VAL A 112 7.30 2.32 -16.11
C VAL A 112 6.05 2.32 -16.98
N PHE A 113 4.91 2.62 -16.39
CA PHE A 113 3.59 2.63 -17.04
C PHE A 113 2.95 4.03 -16.96
N PRO A 114 3.48 5.01 -17.73
CA PRO A 114 3.02 6.40 -17.66
C PRO A 114 1.57 6.57 -18.12
N GLU A 115 1.03 5.65 -18.93
CA GLU A 115 -0.34 5.66 -19.43
C GLU A 115 -1.36 5.20 -18.39
N LYS A 116 -0.98 4.33 -17.43
CA LYS A 116 -1.91 3.80 -16.42
C LYS A 116 -2.19 4.83 -15.32
N TYR A 117 -3.37 4.75 -14.74
CA TYR A 117 -3.81 5.59 -13.60
C TYR A 117 -3.57 4.84 -12.30
N PHE A 118 -2.65 5.34 -11.48
CA PHE A 118 -2.35 4.77 -10.17
C PHE A 118 -2.94 5.62 -9.06
N TYR A 119 -3.66 5.00 -8.12
CA TYR A 119 -4.23 5.64 -6.94
C TYR A 119 -3.66 5.00 -5.68
N GLY A 120 -3.19 5.82 -4.73
CA GLY A 120 -2.69 5.35 -3.44
C GLY A 120 -3.67 5.64 -2.31
N LEU A 121 -4.03 4.61 -1.54
CA LEU A 121 -4.84 4.75 -0.34
C LEU A 121 -4.09 4.23 0.87
N ASP A 122 -4.12 5.00 1.95
CA ASP A 122 -3.69 4.55 3.27
C ASP A 122 -4.56 5.21 4.35
N ASN A 123 -4.71 4.55 5.48
CA ASN A 123 -5.40 5.13 6.63
C ASN A 123 -4.48 6.00 7.49
N SER A 124 -3.16 5.95 7.27
CA SER A 124 -2.19 6.81 7.93
C SER A 124 -2.01 8.13 7.18
N LYS A 125 -2.41 9.21 7.82
CA LYS A 125 -2.17 10.56 7.29
C LYS A 125 -0.67 10.84 7.13
N ASP A 126 0.16 10.37 8.08
CA ASP A 126 1.61 10.60 8.06
C ASP A 126 2.25 9.90 6.85
N ALA A 127 1.82 8.68 6.53
CA ALA A 127 2.24 7.96 5.34
C ALA A 127 1.89 8.73 4.05
N ILE A 128 0.64 9.16 3.92
CA ILE A 128 0.18 9.91 2.75
C ILE A 128 0.88 11.28 2.62
N GLU A 129 1.17 11.96 3.73
CA GLU A 129 1.94 13.22 3.69
C GLU A 129 3.38 13.01 3.19
N LEU A 130 4.00 11.88 3.50
CA LEU A 130 5.30 11.50 2.93
C LEU A 130 5.15 11.12 1.44
N ALA A 131 4.15 10.31 1.08
CA ALA A 131 3.90 9.91 -0.30
C ALA A 131 3.79 11.14 -1.22
N VAL A 132 2.94 12.12 -0.88
CA VAL A 132 2.77 13.33 -1.70
C VAL A 132 3.96 14.28 -1.67
N LYS A 133 4.87 14.16 -0.70
CA LYS A 133 6.13 14.89 -0.69
C LYS A 133 7.09 14.37 -1.75
N GLU A 134 7.15 13.06 -1.89
CA GLU A 134 8.07 12.35 -2.78
C GLU A 134 7.51 12.12 -4.19
N ASP A 135 6.18 12.01 -4.32
CA ASP A 135 5.49 11.81 -5.59
C ASP A 135 4.48 12.94 -5.86
N LYS A 136 4.69 13.65 -6.98
CA LYS A 136 3.84 14.76 -7.42
C LYS A 136 2.88 14.37 -8.55
N LEU A 137 2.97 13.15 -9.06
CA LEU A 137 2.22 12.70 -10.24
C LEU A 137 0.93 12.00 -9.87
N ASN A 138 0.97 11.09 -8.89
CA ASN A 138 -0.17 10.25 -8.57
C ASN A 138 -1.12 10.88 -7.52
N PRO A 139 -2.43 10.56 -7.58
CA PRO A 139 -3.40 10.90 -6.55
C PRO A 139 -3.23 9.99 -5.31
N TYR A 140 -3.28 10.61 -4.13
CA TYR A 140 -3.21 9.94 -2.84
C TYR A 140 -4.38 10.31 -1.95
N MET A 141 -4.92 9.35 -1.21
CA MET A 141 -6.09 9.50 -0.35
C MET A 141 -5.82 8.96 1.05
N VAL A 142 -6.17 9.74 2.07
CA VAL A 142 -6.32 9.19 3.42
C VAL A 142 -7.73 8.59 3.49
N ALA A 143 -7.82 7.25 3.40
CA ALA A 143 -9.08 6.53 3.29
C ALA A 143 -9.06 5.20 4.04
N ASN A 144 -10.26 4.66 4.31
CA ASN A 144 -10.43 3.37 4.98
C ASN A 144 -10.70 2.29 3.93
N LEU A 145 -10.00 1.18 4.01
CA LEU A 145 -10.24 0.01 3.15
C LEU A 145 -11.61 -0.67 3.36
N ALA A 146 -12.34 -0.31 4.42
CA ALA A 146 -13.69 -0.81 4.65
C ALA A 146 -14.77 -0.08 3.83
N ASN A 147 -14.46 1.10 3.31
CA ASN A 147 -15.35 1.91 2.46
C ASN A 147 -14.50 2.62 1.42
N LEU A 148 -14.20 1.93 0.33
CA LEU A 148 -13.39 2.49 -0.74
C LEU A 148 -14.17 3.57 -1.51
N PRO A 149 -13.58 4.74 -1.78
CA PRO A 149 -14.26 5.85 -2.43
C PRO A 149 -14.32 5.68 -3.96
N PHE A 150 -14.59 4.47 -4.42
CA PHE A 150 -14.64 4.09 -5.83
C PHE A 150 -15.94 3.37 -6.15
N LYS A 151 -16.48 3.62 -7.35
CA LYS A 151 -17.67 2.92 -7.86
C LYS A 151 -17.39 1.43 -8.04
N ASP A 152 -18.47 0.66 -8.06
CA ASP A 152 -18.43 -0.74 -8.44
C ASP A 152 -17.82 -0.87 -9.83
N TRP A 153 -16.94 -1.87 -10.00
CA TRP A 153 -16.29 -2.23 -11.28
C TRP A 153 -15.48 -1.09 -11.94
N SER A 154 -14.98 -0.14 -11.17
CA SER A 154 -14.25 1.03 -11.69
C SER A 154 -12.74 0.88 -11.68
N VAL A 155 -12.21 -0.24 -11.13
CA VAL A 155 -10.78 -0.51 -10.96
C VAL A 155 -10.43 -1.80 -11.67
N SER A 156 -9.35 -1.82 -12.44
CA SER A 156 -8.88 -3.01 -13.16
C SER A 156 -7.91 -3.87 -12.35
N CYS A 157 -7.16 -3.26 -11.43
CA CYS A 157 -6.22 -3.99 -10.59
C CYS A 157 -6.10 -3.36 -9.20
N ILE A 158 -6.06 -4.20 -8.17
CA ILE A 158 -5.73 -3.81 -6.82
C ILE A 158 -4.37 -4.39 -6.44
N LEU A 159 -3.45 -3.54 -5.96
CA LEU A 159 -2.29 -3.92 -5.21
C LEU A 159 -2.61 -3.89 -3.71
N ASN A 160 -2.25 -4.95 -2.99
CA ASN A 160 -2.40 -5.00 -1.53
C ASN A 160 -1.16 -5.66 -0.93
N ILE A 161 -0.19 -4.84 -0.53
CA ILE A 161 1.17 -5.26 -0.19
C ILE A 161 1.37 -5.22 1.32
N LEU A 162 1.52 -6.39 1.97
CA LEU A 162 1.78 -6.53 3.41
C LEU A 162 0.73 -5.80 4.29
N THR A 163 -0.51 -5.70 3.81
CA THR A 163 -1.62 -4.96 4.42
C THR A 163 -2.83 -5.89 4.54
N PRO A 164 -3.70 -5.74 5.56
CA PRO A 164 -4.96 -6.47 5.65
C PRO A 164 -5.83 -6.27 4.40
N ALA A 165 -6.68 -7.24 4.09
CA ALA A 165 -7.61 -7.18 2.98
C ALA A 165 -9.06 -7.07 3.48
N ASN A 166 -9.89 -6.37 2.71
CA ASN A 166 -11.35 -6.44 2.77
C ASN A 166 -11.85 -6.94 1.42
N TYR A 167 -12.00 -8.26 1.29
CA TYR A 167 -12.31 -8.89 0.00
C TYR A 167 -13.65 -8.45 -0.58
N GLU A 168 -14.66 -8.18 0.26
CA GLU A 168 -15.97 -7.69 -0.15
C GLU A 168 -15.83 -6.33 -0.88
N GLU A 169 -15.14 -5.38 -0.25
CA GLU A 169 -14.89 -4.06 -0.85
C GLU A 169 -13.95 -4.13 -2.05
N PHE A 170 -12.92 -4.99 -1.99
CA PHE A 170 -11.99 -5.14 -3.11
C PHE A 170 -12.70 -5.66 -4.35
N PHE A 171 -13.52 -6.71 -4.21
CA PHE A 171 -14.27 -7.27 -5.33
C PHE A 171 -15.53 -6.48 -5.70
N ARG A 172 -15.95 -5.52 -4.90
CA ARG A 172 -16.96 -4.54 -5.29
C ARG A 172 -16.40 -3.56 -6.32
N VAL A 173 -15.19 -3.02 -6.07
CA VAL A 173 -14.59 -2.01 -6.94
C VAL A 173 -13.88 -2.59 -8.16
N LEU A 174 -13.40 -3.84 -8.08
CA LEU A 174 -12.79 -4.54 -9.21
C LEU A 174 -13.83 -4.87 -10.29
N GLY A 175 -13.49 -4.60 -11.55
CA GLY A 175 -14.24 -5.09 -12.70
C GLY A 175 -14.23 -6.62 -12.81
N ASP A 176 -15.14 -7.19 -13.61
CA ASP A 176 -15.29 -8.65 -13.77
C ASP A 176 -13.97 -9.33 -14.24
N ASP A 177 -13.20 -8.63 -15.06
CA ASP A 177 -11.86 -9.08 -15.51
C ASP A 177 -10.72 -8.53 -14.66
N GLY A 178 -11.02 -7.84 -13.55
CA GLY A 178 -10.03 -7.25 -12.67
C GLY A 178 -9.32 -8.28 -11.79
N TYR A 179 -8.11 -7.91 -11.34
CA TYR A 179 -7.25 -8.76 -10.52
C TYR A 179 -6.83 -8.09 -9.21
N LEU A 180 -6.78 -8.89 -8.16
CA LEU A 180 -6.13 -8.54 -6.90
C LEU A 180 -4.73 -9.14 -6.88
N ILE A 181 -3.70 -8.30 -6.85
CA ILE A 181 -2.32 -8.72 -6.60
C ILE A 181 -2.07 -8.55 -5.09
N LYS A 182 -2.11 -9.66 -4.38
CA LYS A 182 -1.91 -9.74 -2.93
C LYS A 182 -0.50 -10.19 -2.61
N ILE A 183 0.25 -9.42 -1.82
CA ILE A 183 1.59 -9.79 -1.38
C ILE A 183 1.58 -10.01 0.12
N ILE A 184 2.00 -11.22 0.53
CA ILE A 184 2.02 -11.65 1.91
C ILE A 184 3.42 -12.08 2.35
N PRO A 185 3.75 -12.00 3.64
CA PRO A 185 4.99 -12.56 4.16
C PRO A 185 4.95 -14.08 4.02
N ASN A 186 6.08 -14.66 3.62
CA ASN A 186 6.30 -16.08 3.66
C ASN A 186 7.06 -16.46 4.96
N THR A 187 7.32 -17.73 5.16
CA THR A 187 7.84 -18.31 6.41
C THR A 187 9.10 -17.61 6.91
N ASN A 188 10.03 -17.26 6.02
CA ASN A 188 11.31 -16.65 6.40
C ASN A 188 11.32 -15.11 6.33
N TYR A 189 10.19 -14.46 6.04
CA TYR A 189 10.16 -13.00 5.97
C TYR A 189 10.59 -12.37 7.29
N LEU A 190 11.70 -11.60 7.28
CA LEU A 190 12.31 -10.95 8.44
C LEU A 190 12.56 -11.92 9.61
N ARG A 191 12.94 -13.18 9.34
CA ARG A 191 13.14 -14.22 10.37
C ARG A 191 14.19 -13.79 11.39
N GLU A 192 15.26 -13.11 10.96
CA GLU A 192 16.36 -12.67 11.82
C GLU A 192 15.87 -11.65 12.87
N ILE A 193 14.94 -10.78 12.49
CA ILE A 193 14.29 -9.86 13.44
C ILE A 193 13.39 -10.64 14.40
N ARG A 194 12.60 -11.61 13.90
CA ARG A 194 11.74 -12.43 14.78
C ARG A 194 12.57 -13.22 15.79
N GLU A 195 13.66 -13.83 15.37
CA GLU A 195 14.59 -14.53 16.26
C GLU A 195 15.20 -13.59 17.31
N LEU A 196 15.64 -12.39 16.89
CA LEU A 196 16.21 -11.37 17.77
C LEU A 196 15.24 -10.90 18.86
N ILE A 197 13.94 -10.83 18.57
CA ILE A 197 12.92 -10.42 19.54
C ILE A 197 12.32 -11.59 20.33
N GLY A 198 12.80 -12.83 20.12
CA GLY A 198 12.27 -14.04 20.77
C GLY A 198 10.87 -14.43 20.27
N GLY A 199 10.55 -14.10 19.02
CA GLY A 199 9.27 -14.41 18.38
C GLY A 199 9.11 -15.91 18.08
N LYS A 200 7.85 -16.35 17.94
CA LYS A 200 7.53 -17.71 17.52
C LYS A 200 7.81 -17.91 16.03
N GLU A 201 7.95 -19.17 15.62
CA GLU A 201 7.93 -19.55 14.21
C GLU A 201 6.66 -18.99 13.55
N TYR A 202 6.85 -18.48 12.33
CA TYR A 202 5.78 -17.89 11.53
C TYR A 202 5.44 -18.83 10.37
N THR A 203 4.15 -18.97 10.11
CA THR A 203 3.65 -19.59 8.89
C THR A 203 2.54 -18.71 8.31
N ASN A 204 2.45 -18.66 6.99
CA ASN A 204 1.40 -17.92 6.28
C ASN A 204 0.16 -18.77 5.96
N SER A 205 0.10 -20.03 6.42
CA SER A 205 -0.95 -21.00 6.07
C SER A 205 -2.36 -20.48 6.33
N ASP A 206 -2.60 -19.85 7.49
CA ASP A 206 -3.92 -19.29 7.82
C ASP A 206 -4.27 -18.12 6.89
N THR A 207 -3.28 -17.29 6.51
CA THR A 207 -3.48 -16.19 5.57
C THR A 207 -3.80 -16.71 4.17
N VAL A 208 -3.06 -17.73 3.69
CA VAL A 208 -3.31 -18.36 2.39
C VAL A 208 -4.70 -18.99 2.36
N LYS A 209 -5.07 -19.74 3.41
CA LYS A 209 -6.40 -20.34 3.55
C LYS A 209 -7.51 -19.27 3.48
N LEU A 210 -7.34 -18.15 4.21
CA LEU A 210 -8.30 -17.05 4.16
C LEU A 210 -8.40 -16.44 2.75
N ILE A 211 -7.30 -16.36 2.00
CA ILE A 211 -7.30 -15.91 0.60
C ILE A 211 -8.10 -16.88 -0.26
N GLU A 212 -7.82 -18.19 -0.17
CA GLU A 212 -8.50 -19.26 -0.94
C GLU A 212 -10.00 -19.37 -0.62
N GLU A 213 -10.42 -19.02 0.59
CA GLU A 213 -11.83 -18.95 0.97
C GLU A 213 -12.57 -17.74 0.34
N ASN A 214 -11.87 -16.69 -0.07
CA ASN A 214 -12.46 -15.46 -0.59
C ASN A 214 -12.25 -15.22 -2.07
N CYS A 215 -11.25 -15.87 -2.69
CA CYS A 215 -10.94 -15.69 -4.12
C CYS A 215 -10.19 -16.88 -4.70
N LYS A 216 -10.19 -16.95 -6.04
CA LYS A 216 -9.41 -17.95 -6.78
C LYS A 216 -8.01 -17.40 -7.05
N ILE A 217 -6.99 -18.08 -6.53
CA ILE A 217 -5.59 -17.79 -6.88
C ILE A 217 -5.35 -18.34 -8.30
N VAL A 218 -4.95 -17.45 -9.22
CA VAL A 218 -4.70 -17.79 -10.63
C VAL A 218 -3.22 -17.81 -10.96
N ASP A 219 -2.38 -17.09 -10.19
CA ASP A 219 -0.93 -17.13 -10.30
C ASP A 219 -0.26 -16.94 -8.94
N ARG A 220 0.95 -17.51 -8.77
CA ARG A 220 1.71 -17.50 -7.52
C ARG A 220 3.20 -17.44 -7.79
N ILE A 221 3.85 -16.43 -7.22
CA ILE A 221 5.31 -16.22 -7.32
C ILE A 221 5.88 -16.12 -5.91
N THR A 222 6.94 -16.87 -5.62
CA THR A 222 7.72 -16.72 -4.39
C THR A 222 9.00 -15.98 -4.71
N VAL A 223 9.30 -14.94 -3.93
CA VAL A 223 10.55 -14.17 -4.00
C VAL A 223 11.23 -14.24 -2.66
N SER A 224 12.45 -14.77 -2.63
CA SER A 224 13.23 -14.94 -1.40
C SER A 224 14.69 -14.54 -1.63
N ASP A 225 15.10 -13.47 -0.97
CA ASP A 225 16.44 -12.91 -1.04
C ASP A 225 17.00 -12.69 0.38
N THR A 226 18.29 -12.95 0.59
CA THR A 226 18.98 -12.66 1.86
C THR A 226 20.12 -11.67 1.61
N PHE A 227 20.17 -10.63 2.43
CA PHE A 227 21.12 -9.52 2.29
C PHE A 227 21.96 -9.35 3.53
N GLN A 228 23.25 -9.07 3.37
CA GLN A 228 24.12 -8.61 4.46
C GLN A 228 23.83 -7.14 4.77
N LEU A 229 23.84 -6.77 6.03
CA LEU A 229 23.47 -5.43 6.50
C LEU A 229 24.67 -4.67 7.07
N THR A 230 24.73 -3.36 6.78
CA THR A 230 25.49 -2.42 7.61
C THR A 230 24.75 -2.14 8.91
N LYS A 231 25.42 -1.52 9.88
CA LYS A 231 24.80 -1.13 11.15
C LYS A 231 23.62 -0.17 10.97
N GLU A 232 23.75 0.79 10.04
CA GLU A 232 22.72 1.76 9.70
C GLU A 232 21.50 1.09 9.09
N GLN A 233 21.70 0.16 8.15
CA GLN A 233 20.64 -0.61 7.52
C GLN A 233 19.92 -1.50 8.55
N ALA A 234 20.66 -2.16 9.46
CA ALA A 234 20.06 -2.92 10.55
C ALA A 234 19.15 -2.05 11.44
N ALA A 235 19.61 -0.84 11.79
CA ALA A 235 18.80 0.11 12.55
C ALA A 235 17.52 0.52 11.82
N SER A 236 17.60 0.77 10.49
CA SER A 236 16.43 1.12 9.67
C SER A 236 15.44 -0.05 9.57
N PHE A 237 15.91 -1.30 9.38
CA PHE A 237 15.05 -2.49 9.39
C PHE A 237 14.32 -2.68 10.73
N LEU A 238 15.02 -2.51 11.85
CA LEU A 238 14.42 -2.63 13.19
C LEU A 238 13.36 -1.53 13.45
N LYS A 239 13.53 -0.34 12.89
CA LYS A 239 12.57 0.78 13.03
C LYS A 239 11.37 0.68 12.11
N MET A 240 11.52 0.10 10.90
CA MET A 240 10.46 0.09 9.89
C MET A 240 9.35 -0.93 10.12
N THR A 241 9.57 -1.92 11.00
CA THR A 241 8.65 -3.05 11.17
C THR A 241 7.82 -2.96 12.44
N PRO A 242 6.51 -3.29 12.40
CA PRO A 242 5.68 -3.42 13.59
C PRO A 242 6.12 -4.52 14.55
N LEU A 243 6.93 -5.47 14.12
CA LEU A 243 7.43 -6.59 14.93
C LEU A 243 8.15 -6.09 16.19
N THR A 244 8.77 -4.94 16.13
CA THR A 244 9.59 -4.36 17.21
C THR A 244 8.81 -3.41 18.12
N PHE A 245 7.53 -3.12 17.88
CA PHE A 245 6.77 -2.12 18.65
C PHE A 245 6.67 -2.40 20.17
N SER A 246 6.79 -3.67 20.57
CA SER A 246 6.71 -4.08 21.96
C SER A 246 8.09 -4.19 22.65
N LYS A 247 9.17 -3.90 21.94
CA LYS A 247 10.54 -4.04 22.43
C LYS A 247 11.31 -2.73 22.26
N GLU A 248 12.01 -2.31 23.30
CA GLU A 248 13.01 -1.26 23.20
C GLU A 248 14.24 -1.81 22.45
N ILE A 249 14.59 -1.21 21.32
CA ILE A 249 15.71 -1.62 20.49
C ILE A 249 16.99 -0.99 21.02
N THR A 250 17.98 -1.84 21.33
CA THR A 250 19.27 -1.44 21.87
C THR A 250 20.35 -1.46 20.80
N ASP A 251 21.50 -0.82 21.09
CA ASP A 251 22.70 -0.93 20.24
C ASP A 251 23.20 -2.38 20.09
N SER A 252 22.96 -3.22 21.08
CA SER A 252 23.27 -4.66 21.01
C SER A 252 22.41 -5.36 19.97
N ASP A 253 21.10 -5.07 19.93
CA ASP A 253 20.19 -5.64 18.94
C ASP A 253 20.59 -5.24 17.50
N ILE A 254 20.95 -3.96 17.30
CA ILE A 254 21.44 -3.46 16.01
C ILE A 254 22.73 -4.17 15.60
N ASN A 255 23.66 -4.38 16.55
CA ASN A 255 24.95 -5.04 16.28
C ASN A 255 24.80 -6.55 16.02
N GLN A 256 23.72 -7.19 16.50
CA GLN A 256 23.44 -8.61 16.26
C GLN A 256 22.80 -8.85 14.89
N LEU A 257 22.00 -7.91 14.37
CA LEU A 257 21.33 -8.04 13.07
C LEU A 257 22.33 -7.81 11.93
N LYS A 258 22.94 -8.90 11.43
CA LYS A 258 23.96 -8.87 10.36
C LYS A 258 23.44 -9.14 8.98
N GLU A 259 22.30 -9.81 8.89
CA GLU A 259 21.64 -10.14 7.65
C GLU A 259 20.13 -10.02 7.80
N ILE A 260 19.41 -9.98 6.67
CA ILE A 260 17.97 -9.92 6.62
C ILE A 260 17.44 -10.72 5.44
N THR A 261 16.39 -11.49 5.66
CA THR A 261 15.70 -12.25 4.63
C THR A 261 14.38 -11.56 4.25
N ILE A 262 14.26 -11.23 2.98
CA ILE A 262 13.02 -10.77 2.36
C ILE A 262 12.42 -11.97 1.63
N ASP A 263 11.39 -12.58 2.22
CA ASP A 263 10.75 -13.81 1.74
C ASP A 263 9.24 -13.53 1.62
N LEU A 264 8.78 -13.26 0.40
CA LEU A 264 7.40 -12.85 0.12
C LEU A 264 6.76 -13.75 -0.92
N GLU A 265 5.45 -13.91 -0.79
CA GLU A 265 4.60 -14.60 -1.73
C GLU A 265 3.68 -13.58 -2.41
N LEU A 266 3.73 -13.55 -3.74
CA LEU A 266 2.90 -12.70 -4.59
C LEU A 266 1.82 -13.58 -5.19
N LEU A 267 0.56 -13.25 -4.91
CA LEU A 267 -0.62 -14.01 -5.32
C LEU A 267 -1.48 -13.14 -6.23
N VAL A 268 -1.79 -13.65 -7.42
CA VAL A 268 -2.77 -13.04 -8.31
C VAL A 268 -4.10 -13.73 -8.10
N CYS A 269 -5.11 -12.96 -7.74
CA CYS A 269 -6.42 -13.47 -7.36
C CYS A 269 -7.52 -12.90 -8.25
N LYS A 270 -8.49 -13.72 -8.58
CA LYS A 270 -9.79 -13.37 -9.18
C LYS A 270 -10.92 -13.64 -8.21
N LYS A 271 -12.05 -12.95 -8.40
CA LYS A 271 -13.30 -13.19 -7.67
C LYS A 271 -13.80 -14.62 -7.87
#